data_23400fb1b9afcb92c65c4c25628fae47
#
_entry.id   23400fb1b9afcb92c65c4c25628fae47
#
_cell.length_a   1.000
_cell.length_b   1.000
_cell.length_c   1.000
_cell.angle_alpha   90.00
_cell.angle_beta   90.00
_cell.angle_gamma   90.00
#
_symmetry.space_group_name_H-M   'P 1'
#
loop_
_entity.id
_entity.type
_entity.pdbx_description
1 polymer ?
#
loop_
_entity_poly.entity_id
_entity_poly.type
_entity_poly.pdbx_seq_one_letter_code
_entity_poly.pdbx_strand_id
1 'polypeptide(L)'
;MEKADADDIVLADLRLPDGESTALLEWMRKNEMEQAFIVMTDYAEVHTAVSAMKLGSVDYIPKKLLEDRLMPTINGIVQKQMAAKTTLSAAPIFQRDSAAFRQIKERIRLVAPTDMSVLILGENGTGKEHIAQRIHTKSKRSSKPFVSVDCGSISPSLAQSAFFGHIKGAFTGADANKVGYFQEANGGTLFLDEVGNLPYEIQQMLLRVIQERKYRPVGAKEDKNCNVRIVAATNEDLVKAVMEKRFRQDLLYRLQDFTITLPPLRNCREDIMPLAEFFREQSNKILDKTVKGFDSSAKKALQLHPWSGNVRELKQKIQTAVLLCEGNNITEDDLELYIEQDASPICYSLKDVQQEKERIRQALEQCGGNKKSAAKLLKIGRTTLYAKMKEYGLN
;
A
#
# COMPACT_ATOMS: atom_id res chain seq x y z
N MET A 1 -0.03 -39.20 -9.08
CA MET A 1 0.07 -37.72 -9.08
C MET A 1 -0.41 -37.25 -7.73
N GLU A 2 0.51 -36.82 -6.86
CA GLU A 2 0.14 -36.11 -5.64
C GLU A 2 -0.62 -34.85 -6.02
N LYS A 3 -1.57 -34.45 -5.19
CA LYS A 3 -2.48 -33.32 -5.46
C LYS A 3 -1.66 -32.04 -5.69
N ALA A 4 -1.61 -31.58 -6.95
CA ALA A 4 -1.09 -30.24 -7.24
C ALA A 4 -2.10 -29.22 -6.73
N ASP A 5 -1.65 -28.24 -5.93
CA ASP A 5 -2.47 -27.14 -5.45
C ASP A 5 -2.78 -26.15 -6.60
N ALA A 6 -3.87 -25.41 -6.48
CA ALA A 6 -4.29 -24.44 -7.50
C ALA A 6 -3.22 -23.36 -7.79
N ASP A 7 -2.30 -23.16 -6.86
CA ASP A 7 -1.21 -22.17 -6.94
C ASP A 7 0.08 -22.71 -7.58
N ASP A 8 0.16 -24.00 -7.85
CA ASP A 8 1.36 -24.61 -8.42
C ASP A 8 1.59 -24.13 -9.85
N ILE A 9 2.86 -23.96 -10.20
CA ILE A 9 3.29 -23.66 -11.58
C ILE A 9 3.84 -24.94 -12.18
N VAL A 10 3.24 -25.36 -13.27
CA VAL A 10 3.70 -26.53 -14.02
C VAL A 10 4.72 -26.09 -15.04
N LEU A 11 5.93 -26.64 -14.96
CA LEU A 11 7.01 -26.43 -15.90
C LEU A 11 7.26 -27.75 -16.62
N ALA A 12 7.01 -27.82 -17.92
CA ALA A 12 7.11 -29.04 -18.70
C ALA A 12 7.98 -28.88 -19.95
N ASP A 13 8.81 -29.88 -20.22
CA ASP A 13 9.49 -29.96 -21.52
C ASP A 13 8.44 -30.26 -22.62
N LEU A 14 8.59 -29.69 -23.80
CA LEU A 14 7.72 -29.95 -24.92
C LEU A 14 7.63 -31.45 -25.24
N ARG A 15 8.78 -32.14 -25.25
CA ARG A 15 8.86 -33.58 -25.49
C ARG A 15 9.01 -34.33 -24.16
N LEU A 16 7.99 -35.03 -23.78
CA LEU A 16 7.98 -35.96 -22.65
C LEU A 16 8.24 -37.39 -23.14
N PRO A 17 8.69 -38.30 -22.27
CA PRO A 17 8.91 -39.73 -22.64
C PRO A 17 7.69 -40.39 -23.27
N ASP A 18 6.49 -39.96 -22.85
CA ASP A 18 5.20 -40.57 -23.22
C ASP A 18 4.40 -39.71 -24.22
N GLY A 19 4.99 -38.64 -24.80
CA GLY A 19 4.32 -37.76 -25.74
C GLY A 19 4.71 -36.29 -25.65
N GLU A 20 3.82 -35.39 -26.07
CA GLU A 20 4.03 -33.95 -25.97
C GLU A 20 3.31 -33.35 -24.76
N SER A 21 3.93 -32.35 -24.13
CA SER A 21 3.34 -31.62 -22.98
C SER A 21 2.10 -30.82 -23.34
N THR A 22 1.87 -30.55 -24.64
CA THR A 22 0.62 -29.97 -25.16
C THR A 22 -0.57 -30.89 -24.91
N ALA A 23 -0.42 -32.19 -24.99
CA ALA A 23 -1.46 -33.17 -24.64
C ALA A 23 -1.78 -33.16 -23.14
N LEU A 24 -0.76 -33.03 -22.28
CA LEU A 24 -0.94 -32.86 -20.84
C LEU A 24 -1.68 -31.56 -20.52
N LEU A 25 -1.32 -30.46 -21.16
CA LEU A 25 -2.00 -29.17 -21.00
C LEU A 25 -3.47 -29.26 -21.41
N GLU A 26 -3.76 -29.89 -22.54
CA GLU A 26 -5.13 -30.09 -23.00
C GLU A 26 -5.96 -30.95 -22.03
N TRP A 27 -5.36 -32.02 -21.49
CA TRP A 27 -5.97 -32.84 -20.46
C TRP A 27 -6.23 -32.04 -19.17
N MET A 28 -5.27 -31.21 -18.72
CA MET A 28 -5.47 -30.33 -17.55
C MET A 28 -6.66 -29.39 -17.76
N ARG A 29 -6.77 -28.73 -18.91
CA ARG A 29 -7.85 -27.78 -19.20
C ARG A 29 -9.22 -28.49 -19.31
N LYS A 30 -9.27 -29.70 -19.85
CA LYS A 30 -10.50 -30.54 -19.86
C LYS A 30 -10.96 -30.99 -18.47
N ASN A 31 -10.03 -31.08 -17.50
CA ASN A 31 -10.33 -31.41 -16.10
C ASN A 31 -10.43 -30.17 -15.21
N GLU A 32 -10.68 -28.98 -15.78
CA GLU A 32 -10.88 -27.72 -15.07
C GLU A 32 -9.67 -27.32 -14.15
N MET A 33 -8.49 -27.79 -14.49
CA MET A 33 -7.26 -27.46 -13.78
C MET A 33 -6.68 -26.16 -14.35
N GLU A 34 -6.66 -25.09 -13.55
CA GLU A 34 -6.26 -23.74 -13.99
C GLU A 34 -4.80 -23.36 -13.66
N GLN A 35 -3.99 -24.32 -13.18
CA GLN A 35 -2.58 -24.07 -12.86
C GLN A 35 -1.85 -23.41 -14.04
N ALA A 36 -0.95 -22.48 -13.72
CA ALA A 36 -0.10 -21.84 -14.69
C ALA A 36 0.84 -22.88 -15.34
N PHE A 37 0.84 -22.96 -16.67
CA PHE A 37 1.60 -23.94 -17.41
C PHE A 37 2.64 -23.23 -18.30
N ILE A 38 3.92 -23.58 -18.16
CA ILE A 38 5.03 -23.06 -18.97
C ILE A 38 5.63 -24.22 -19.74
N VAL A 39 5.73 -24.07 -21.05
CA VAL A 39 6.40 -25.06 -21.93
C VAL A 39 7.84 -24.69 -22.15
N MET A 40 8.75 -25.62 -21.94
CA MET A 40 10.17 -25.49 -22.32
C MET A 40 10.47 -26.30 -23.58
N THR A 41 11.45 -25.88 -24.39
CA THR A 41 11.85 -26.61 -25.57
C THR A 41 13.31 -26.38 -25.95
N ASP A 42 13.93 -27.39 -26.53
CA ASP A 42 15.24 -27.25 -27.15
C ASP A 42 15.17 -26.57 -28.53
N TYR A 43 14.04 -26.74 -29.24
CA TYR A 43 13.83 -26.18 -30.57
C TYR A 43 12.56 -25.31 -30.59
N ALA A 44 12.75 -24.02 -30.84
CA ALA A 44 11.64 -23.08 -30.90
C ALA A 44 10.96 -23.13 -32.28
N GLU A 45 9.90 -23.90 -32.39
CA GLU A 45 9.03 -23.93 -33.58
C GLU A 45 7.83 -23.00 -33.36
N VAL A 46 7.62 -22.05 -34.29
CA VAL A 46 6.57 -21.03 -34.20
C VAL A 46 5.17 -21.67 -34.15
N HIS A 47 4.94 -22.72 -34.92
CA HIS A 47 3.64 -23.39 -34.98
C HIS A 47 3.27 -24.05 -33.62
N THR A 48 4.22 -24.73 -33.00
CA THR A 48 4.03 -25.42 -31.72
C THR A 48 3.86 -24.40 -30.59
N ALA A 49 4.61 -23.29 -30.63
CA ALA A 49 4.45 -22.18 -29.68
C ALA A 49 3.03 -21.59 -29.73
N VAL A 50 2.52 -21.31 -30.94
CA VAL A 50 1.16 -20.77 -31.13
C VAL A 50 0.10 -21.77 -30.65
N SER A 51 0.29 -23.06 -30.86
CA SER A 51 -0.63 -24.11 -30.41
C SER A 51 -0.64 -24.20 -28.87
N ALA A 52 0.50 -24.21 -28.22
CA ALA A 52 0.62 -24.22 -26.77
C ALA A 52 -0.05 -22.98 -26.12
N MET A 53 0.17 -21.79 -26.69
CA MET A 53 -0.45 -20.54 -26.22
C MET A 53 -1.98 -20.56 -26.39
N LYS A 54 -2.50 -21.11 -27.49
CA LYS A 54 -3.96 -21.29 -27.72
C LYS A 54 -4.59 -22.25 -26.73
N LEU A 55 -3.86 -23.26 -26.27
CA LEU A 55 -4.31 -24.22 -25.25
C LEU A 55 -4.23 -23.64 -23.82
N GLY A 56 -3.69 -22.40 -23.66
CA GLY A 56 -3.66 -21.72 -22.38
C GLY A 56 -2.35 -21.90 -21.60
N SER A 57 -1.21 -22.16 -22.29
CA SER A 57 0.10 -22.01 -21.66
C SER A 57 0.37 -20.53 -21.38
N VAL A 58 1.05 -20.23 -20.28
CA VAL A 58 1.40 -18.86 -19.91
C VAL A 58 2.60 -18.35 -20.72
N ASP A 59 3.56 -19.22 -21.00
CA ASP A 59 4.71 -18.90 -21.83
C ASP A 59 5.28 -20.17 -22.50
N TYR A 60 6.08 -19.95 -23.55
CA TYR A 60 6.78 -20.98 -24.30
C TYR A 60 8.25 -20.55 -24.42
N ILE A 61 9.13 -21.17 -23.62
CA ILE A 61 10.50 -20.70 -23.40
C ILE A 61 11.50 -21.67 -24.03
N PRO A 62 12.30 -21.24 -25.02
CA PRO A 62 13.46 -21.99 -25.47
C PRO A 62 14.45 -22.23 -24.32
N LYS A 63 14.97 -23.45 -24.14
CA LYS A 63 15.90 -23.78 -23.04
C LYS A 63 17.12 -22.89 -23.01
N LYS A 64 17.59 -22.40 -24.16
CA LYS A 64 18.71 -21.44 -24.28
C LYS A 64 18.41 -20.07 -23.62
N LEU A 65 17.15 -19.73 -23.41
CA LEU A 65 16.70 -18.47 -22.80
C LEU A 65 16.09 -18.67 -21.40
N LEU A 66 16.24 -19.86 -20.79
CA LEU A 66 15.67 -20.14 -19.47
C LEU A 66 16.21 -19.21 -18.39
N GLU A 67 17.54 -18.98 -18.36
CA GLU A 67 18.16 -18.11 -17.35
C GLU A 67 17.61 -16.67 -17.39
N ASP A 68 17.34 -16.15 -18.58
CA ASP A 68 16.89 -14.78 -18.78
C ASP A 68 15.37 -14.60 -18.65
N ARG A 69 14.57 -15.61 -19.01
CA ARG A 69 13.11 -15.48 -19.16
C ARG A 69 12.29 -16.21 -18.09
N LEU A 70 12.80 -17.31 -17.53
CA LEU A 70 12.03 -18.14 -16.61
C LEU A 70 11.65 -17.37 -15.33
N MET A 71 12.61 -16.75 -14.66
CA MET A 71 12.35 -16.02 -13.42
C MET A 71 11.46 -14.80 -13.60
N PRO A 72 11.60 -13.95 -14.63
CA PRO A 72 10.63 -12.90 -14.93
C PRO A 72 9.22 -13.43 -15.19
N THR A 73 9.07 -14.55 -15.92
CA THR A 73 7.76 -15.18 -16.17
C THR A 73 7.14 -15.71 -14.88
N ILE A 74 7.90 -16.45 -14.06
CA ILE A 74 7.43 -16.95 -12.75
C ILE A 74 7.03 -15.79 -11.84
N ASN A 75 7.86 -14.76 -11.73
CA ASN A 75 7.54 -13.58 -10.92
C ASN A 75 6.25 -12.89 -11.41
N GLY A 76 6.03 -12.81 -12.71
CA GLY A 76 4.80 -12.28 -13.29
C GLY A 76 3.56 -13.13 -12.94
N ILE A 77 3.69 -14.46 -12.92
CA ILE A 77 2.62 -15.39 -12.51
C ILE A 77 2.33 -15.22 -11.02
N VAL A 78 3.37 -15.26 -10.17
CA VAL A 78 3.24 -15.11 -8.72
C VAL A 78 2.61 -13.77 -8.36
N GLN A 79 3.01 -12.68 -9.01
CA GLN A 79 2.39 -11.37 -8.80
C GLN A 79 0.92 -11.36 -9.22
N LYS A 80 0.55 -11.99 -10.34
CA LYS A 80 -0.85 -12.13 -10.76
C LYS A 80 -1.66 -13.00 -9.81
N GLN A 81 -1.11 -14.11 -9.34
CA GLN A 81 -1.75 -14.98 -8.35
C GLN A 81 -1.91 -14.29 -6.99
N MET A 82 -0.88 -13.54 -6.53
CA MET A 82 -0.98 -12.72 -5.33
C MET A 82 -2.02 -11.60 -5.48
N ALA A 83 -2.08 -10.93 -6.61
CA ALA A 83 -3.11 -9.92 -6.89
C ALA A 83 -4.52 -10.55 -6.94
N ALA A 84 -4.69 -11.73 -7.57
CA ALA A 84 -5.96 -12.46 -7.59
C ALA A 84 -6.34 -12.97 -6.18
N LYS A 85 -5.39 -13.44 -5.37
CA LYS A 85 -5.63 -13.79 -3.96
C LYS A 85 -5.95 -12.58 -3.09
N THR A 86 -5.39 -11.43 -3.37
CA THR A 86 -5.73 -10.17 -2.68
C THR A 86 -7.17 -9.73 -3.00
N THR A 87 -7.71 -10.10 -4.15
CA THR A 87 -9.13 -9.87 -4.49
C THR A 87 -10.08 -10.94 -3.92
N LEU A 88 -9.62 -12.16 -3.60
CA LEU A 88 -10.45 -13.26 -3.08
C LEU A 88 -10.30 -13.50 -1.57
N SER A 89 -9.20 -13.10 -0.96
CA SER A 89 -9.01 -13.08 0.48
C SER A 89 -9.18 -11.63 0.97
N ALA A 90 -10.41 -11.15 1.06
CA ALA A 90 -10.72 -10.05 1.94
C ALA A 90 -10.33 -10.51 3.35
N ALA A 91 -9.12 -10.16 3.80
CA ALA A 91 -8.76 -10.29 5.20
C ALA A 91 -9.93 -9.75 6.02
N PRO A 92 -10.37 -10.43 7.09
CA PRO A 92 -11.56 -10.04 7.82
C PRO A 92 -11.41 -8.55 8.22
N ILE A 93 -12.25 -7.71 7.62
CA ILE A 93 -12.20 -6.26 7.84
C ILE A 93 -12.85 -6.02 9.19
N PHE A 94 -12.07 -5.54 10.15
CA PHE A 94 -12.61 -5.18 11.45
C PHE A 94 -13.69 -4.11 11.30
N GLN A 95 -14.87 -4.35 11.89
CA GLN A 95 -15.95 -3.39 11.89
C GLN A 95 -15.82 -2.49 13.13
N ARG A 96 -15.32 -1.28 12.94
CA ARG A 96 -15.30 -0.25 13.98
C ARG A 96 -16.73 0.20 14.28
N ASP A 97 -17.05 0.35 15.56
CA ASP A 97 -18.40 0.70 16.03
C ASP A 97 -18.48 2.02 16.84
N SER A 98 -17.38 2.79 16.83
CA SER A 98 -17.40 4.15 17.38
C SER A 98 -18.47 5.03 16.76
N ALA A 99 -18.92 6.04 17.48
CA ALA A 99 -19.94 6.98 17.00
C ALA A 99 -19.54 7.62 15.66
N ALA A 100 -18.25 7.99 15.52
CA ALA A 100 -17.69 8.53 14.28
C ALA A 100 -17.78 7.53 13.12
N PHE A 101 -17.44 6.25 13.37
CA PHE A 101 -17.50 5.21 12.33
C PHE A 101 -18.93 4.81 11.96
N ARG A 102 -19.89 4.92 12.88
CA ARG A 102 -21.31 4.75 12.54
C ARG A 102 -21.76 5.78 11.51
N GLN A 103 -21.40 7.05 11.69
CA GLN A 103 -21.67 8.10 10.70
C GLN A 103 -21.00 7.82 9.35
N ILE A 104 -19.75 7.34 9.34
CA ILE A 104 -19.04 6.96 8.12
C ILE A 104 -19.74 5.78 7.43
N LYS A 105 -20.18 4.76 8.17
CA LYS A 105 -20.97 3.64 7.62
C LYS A 105 -22.24 4.13 6.91
N GLU A 106 -22.97 5.08 7.48
CA GLU A 106 -24.16 5.67 6.85
C GLU A 106 -23.81 6.48 5.59
N ARG A 107 -22.74 7.28 5.62
CA ARG A 107 -22.26 8.00 4.42
C ARG A 107 -21.86 7.04 3.30
N ILE A 108 -21.20 5.93 3.63
CA ILE A 108 -20.88 4.87 2.65
C ILE A 108 -22.16 4.27 2.10
N ARG A 109 -23.17 3.97 2.93
CA ARG A 109 -24.44 3.39 2.49
C ARG A 109 -25.18 4.28 1.49
N LEU A 110 -25.11 5.60 1.69
CA LEU A 110 -25.73 6.58 0.80
C LEU A 110 -24.99 6.70 -0.54
N VAL A 111 -23.64 6.77 -0.53
CA VAL A 111 -22.86 7.05 -1.74
C VAL A 111 -22.53 5.80 -2.56
N ALA A 112 -22.43 4.62 -1.94
CA ALA A 112 -22.00 3.41 -2.62
C ALA A 112 -22.87 3.05 -3.85
N PRO A 113 -24.22 3.13 -3.81
CA PRO A 113 -25.05 2.80 -4.96
C PRO A 113 -25.01 3.79 -6.12
N THR A 114 -24.37 4.96 -5.93
CA THR A 114 -24.26 6.03 -6.94
C THR A 114 -22.98 5.89 -7.76
N ASP A 115 -22.90 6.63 -8.88
CA ASP A 115 -21.68 6.77 -9.69
C ASP A 115 -20.88 8.04 -9.35
N MET A 116 -21.25 8.76 -8.26
CA MET A 116 -20.53 9.95 -7.81
C MET A 116 -19.06 9.63 -7.50
N SER A 117 -18.18 10.58 -7.80
CA SER A 117 -16.80 10.55 -7.33
C SER A 117 -16.77 10.71 -5.82
N VAL A 118 -15.87 9.99 -5.15
CA VAL A 118 -15.73 10.07 -3.69
C VAL A 118 -14.32 10.47 -3.32
N LEU A 119 -14.18 11.54 -2.52
CA LEU A 119 -12.91 11.95 -1.94
C LEU A 119 -12.86 11.51 -0.47
N ILE A 120 -11.85 10.70 -0.13
CA ILE A 120 -11.62 10.21 1.22
C ILE A 120 -10.46 11.00 1.82
N LEU A 121 -10.74 11.77 2.86
CA LEU A 121 -9.76 12.55 3.60
C LEU A 121 -9.40 11.87 4.91
N GLY A 122 -8.13 11.90 5.28
CA GLY A 122 -7.69 11.37 6.58
C GLY A 122 -6.18 11.15 6.63
N GLU A 123 -5.66 11.12 7.84
CA GLU A 123 -4.22 10.88 8.07
C GLU A 123 -3.75 9.53 7.52
N ASN A 124 -2.43 9.38 7.37
CA ASN A 124 -1.86 8.11 6.96
C ASN A 124 -2.17 7.02 7.99
N GLY A 125 -2.46 5.81 7.50
CA GLY A 125 -2.77 4.68 8.36
C GLY A 125 -4.18 4.65 8.97
N THR A 126 -5.09 5.58 8.63
CA THR A 126 -6.48 5.60 9.13
C THR A 126 -7.38 4.55 8.48
N GLY A 127 -6.94 3.94 7.35
CA GLY A 127 -7.69 2.92 6.64
C GLY A 127 -8.48 3.45 5.43
N LYS A 128 -8.01 4.48 4.74
CA LYS A 128 -8.64 5.07 3.55
C LYS A 128 -8.94 4.04 2.46
N GLU A 129 -7.98 3.15 2.18
CA GLU A 129 -8.15 2.06 1.20
C GLU A 129 -9.30 1.11 1.57
N HIS A 130 -9.41 0.74 2.85
CA HIS A 130 -10.51 -0.10 3.35
C HIS A 130 -11.88 0.54 3.13
N ILE A 131 -11.97 1.86 3.28
CA ILE A 131 -13.20 2.60 3.00
C ILE A 131 -13.52 2.60 1.51
N ALA A 132 -12.51 2.80 0.65
CA ALA A 132 -12.67 2.73 -0.80
C ALA A 132 -13.16 1.35 -1.25
N GLN A 133 -12.56 0.29 -0.72
CA GLN A 133 -12.98 -1.08 -0.99
C GLN A 133 -14.43 -1.36 -0.51
N ARG A 134 -14.83 -0.84 0.66
CA ARG A 134 -16.22 -0.93 1.15
C ARG A 134 -17.21 -0.17 0.27
N ILE A 135 -16.85 0.98 -0.25
CA ILE A 135 -17.66 1.73 -1.21
C ILE A 135 -17.88 0.89 -2.47
N HIS A 136 -16.81 0.28 -3.00
CA HIS A 136 -16.90 -0.59 -4.17
C HIS A 136 -17.77 -1.83 -3.92
N THR A 137 -17.51 -2.58 -2.83
CA THR A 137 -18.25 -3.82 -2.53
C THR A 137 -19.75 -3.61 -2.28
N LYS A 138 -20.15 -2.40 -1.84
CA LYS A 138 -21.55 -2.01 -1.65
C LYS A 138 -22.16 -1.27 -2.85
N SER A 139 -21.42 -1.13 -3.96
CA SER A 139 -21.86 -0.45 -5.17
C SER A 139 -22.54 -1.40 -6.16
N LYS A 140 -23.17 -0.83 -7.18
CA LYS A 140 -23.66 -1.58 -8.35
C LYS A 140 -22.54 -2.23 -9.17
N ARG A 141 -21.28 -1.87 -8.89
CA ARG A 141 -20.08 -2.35 -9.57
C ARG A 141 -19.31 -3.38 -8.74
N SER A 142 -19.90 -3.95 -7.69
CA SER A 142 -19.24 -4.87 -6.74
C SER A 142 -18.65 -6.14 -7.39
N SER A 143 -19.22 -6.60 -8.53
CA SER A 143 -18.72 -7.74 -9.31
C SER A 143 -17.76 -7.34 -10.44
N LYS A 144 -17.41 -6.06 -10.55
CA LYS A 144 -16.52 -5.50 -11.58
C LYS A 144 -15.13 -5.23 -10.98
N PRO A 145 -14.10 -4.96 -11.81
CA PRO A 145 -12.76 -4.71 -11.31
C PRO A 145 -12.69 -3.55 -10.28
N PHE A 146 -11.90 -3.76 -9.24
CA PHE A 146 -11.43 -2.71 -8.32
C PHE A 146 -9.93 -2.58 -8.51
N VAL A 147 -9.48 -1.48 -9.12
CA VAL A 147 -8.06 -1.22 -9.38
C VAL A 147 -7.60 -0.15 -8.40
N SER A 148 -6.62 -0.49 -7.57
CA SER A 148 -5.99 0.43 -6.59
C SER A 148 -4.66 0.92 -7.13
N VAL A 149 -4.45 2.23 -7.08
CA VAL A 149 -3.24 2.90 -7.56
C VAL A 149 -2.72 3.84 -6.49
N ASP A 150 -1.51 3.61 -6.04
CA ASP A 150 -0.77 4.54 -5.20
C ASP A 150 -0.07 5.58 -6.10
N CYS A 151 -0.58 6.82 -6.09
CA CYS A 151 -0.08 7.90 -6.93
C CYS A 151 1.33 8.37 -6.51
N GLY A 152 1.71 8.14 -5.25
CA GLY A 152 3.04 8.48 -4.74
C GLY A 152 4.14 7.54 -5.21
N SER A 153 3.80 6.30 -5.57
CA SER A 153 4.77 5.30 -6.00
C SER A 153 5.13 5.38 -7.50
N ILE A 154 4.39 6.15 -8.29
CA ILE A 154 4.57 6.20 -9.75
C ILE A 154 5.51 7.34 -10.12
N SER A 155 6.62 7.02 -10.80
CA SER A 155 7.51 8.06 -11.32
C SER A 155 6.79 8.96 -12.34
N PRO A 156 6.99 10.29 -12.32
CA PRO A 156 6.33 11.22 -13.24
C PRO A 156 6.50 10.85 -14.72
N SER A 157 7.67 10.34 -15.10
CA SER A 157 7.98 9.94 -16.49
C SER A 157 7.18 8.72 -16.98
N LEU A 158 6.76 7.84 -16.06
CA LEU A 158 5.99 6.63 -16.39
C LEU A 158 4.48 6.79 -16.15
N ALA A 159 4.08 7.85 -15.46
CA ALA A 159 2.70 8.02 -15.00
C ALA A 159 1.70 8.00 -16.16
N GLN A 160 1.98 8.71 -17.26
CA GLN A 160 1.09 8.75 -18.42
C GLN A 160 0.86 7.36 -19.02
N SER A 161 1.94 6.59 -19.20
CA SER A 161 1.87 5.21 -19.69
C SER A 161 1.19 4.26 -18.71
N ALA A 162 1.39 4.44 -17.40
CA ALA A 162 0.76 3.62 -16.36
C ALA A 162 -0.76 3.85 -16.32
N PHE A 163 -1.21 5.09 -16.36
CA PHE A 163 -2.63 5.41 -16.28
C PHE A 163 -3.39 5.10 -17.56
N PHE A 164 -2.84 5.46 -18.73
CA PHE A 164 -3.56 5.46 -20.01
C PHE A 164 -3.12 4.34 -20.96
N GLY A 165 -2.03 3.65 -20.63
CA GLY A 165 -1.41 2.67 -21.52
C GLY A 165 -0.64 3.32 -22.66
N HIS A 166 0.02 2.50 -23.46
CA HIS A 166 0.72 2.96 -24.67
C HIS A 166 0.64 1.92 -25.78
N ILE A 167 0.80 2.38 -27.02
CA ILE A 167 1.00 1.51 -28.18
C ILE A 167 2.50 1.29 -28.43
N LYS A 168 2.85 0.18 -29.07
CA LYS A 168 4.21 -0.11 -29.49
C LYS A 168 4.80 1.06 -30.29
N GLY A 169 6.02 1.49 -29.96
CA GLY A 169 6.72 2.59 -30.61
C GLY A 169 6.30 3.98 -30.15
N ALA A 170 5.50 4.12 -29.10
CA ALA A 170 5.05 5.43 -28.60
C ALA A 170 6.18 6.30 -28.02
N PHE A 171 7.23 5.68 -27.52
CA PHE A 171 8.45 6.31 -27.00
C PHE A 171 9.60 5.31 -27.01
N THR A 172 10.84 5.77 -26.76
CA THR A 172 12.04 4.89 -26.68
C THR A 172 11.87 3.88 -25.53
N GLY A 173 11.88 2.56 -25.87
CA GLY A 173 11.59 1.47 -24.92
C GLY A 173 10.15 0.98 -24.90
N ALA A 174 9.26 1.50 -25.75
CA ALA A 174 7.91 0.98 -25.93
C ALA A 174 7.89 -0.21 -26.93
N ASP A 175 8.42 -1.35 -26.49
CA ASP A 175 8.60 -2.53 -27.35
C ASP A 175 7.31 -3.31 -27.60
N ALA A 176 6.30 -3.13 -26.74
CA ALA A 176 5.00 -3.77 -26.82
C ALA A 176 3.87 -2.81 -26.46
N ASN A 177 2.62 -3.18 -26.78
CA ASN A 177 1.45 -2.46 -26.27
C ASN A 177 1.29 -2.74 -24.77
N LYS A 178 1.00 -1.70 -23.98
CA LYS A 178 0.71 -1.82 -22.54
C LYS A 178 -0.69 -1.31 -22.23
N VAL A 179 -1.43 -2.08 -21.47
CA VAL A 179 -2.73 -1.68 -20.91
C VAL A 179 -2.50 -0.75 -19.73
N GLY A 180 -3.30 0.33 -19.63
CA GLY A 180 -3.24 1.26 -18.50
C GLY A 180 -4.37 1.04 -17.51
N TYR A 181 -4.23 1.61 -16.30
CA TYR A 181 -5.19 1.46 -15.19
C TYR A 181 -6.64 1.80 -15.56
N PHE A 182 -6.87 2.78 -16.43
CA PHE A 182 -8.22 3.10 -16.89
C PHE A 182 -8.87 2.00 -17.70
N GLN A 183 -8.08 1.27 -18.47
CA GLN A 183 -8.59 0.12 -19.23
C GLN A 183 -8.82 -1.09 -18.31
N GLU A 184 -7.92 -1.31 -17.35
CA GLU A 184 -8.05 -2.37 -16.34
C GLU A 184 -9.30 -2.19 -15.46
N ALA A 185 -9.55 -0.94 -15.06
CA ALA A 185 -10.70 -0.56 -14.22
C ALA A 185 -12.02 -0.42 -15.00
N ASN A 186 -12.03 -0.64 -16.31
CA ASN A 186 -13.19 -0.35 -17.13
C ASN A 186 -14.44 -1.16 -16.72
N GLY A 187 -15.57 -0.48 -16.55
CA GLY A 187 -16.80 -1.03 -15.99
C GLY A 187 -16.82 -1.06 -14.44
N GLY A 188 -15.68 -0.91 -13.79
CA GLY A 188 -15.46 -1.03 -12.36
C GLY A 188 -15.18 0.29 -11.62
N THR A 189 -14.25 0.23 -10.68
CA THR A 189 -13.83 1.35 -9.83
C THR A 189 -12.30 1.50 -9.86
N LEU A 190 -11.82 2.72 -10.07
CA LEU A 190 -10.42 3.09 -9.92
C LEU A 190 -10.26 3.85 -8.60
N PHE A 191 -9.46 3.29 -7.70
CA PHE A 191 -9.08 3.93 -6.46
C PHE A 191 -7.70 4.59 -6.61
N LEU A 192 -7.64 5.88 -6.33
CA LEU A 192 -6.43 6.69 -6.40
C LEU A 192 -6.02 7.07 -4.97
N ASP A 193 -5.04 6.36 -4.41
CA ASP A 193 -4.48 6.74 -3.11
C ASP A 193 -3.41 7.82 -3.29
N GLU A 194 -3.30 8.69 -2.30
CA GLU A 194 -2.40 9.85 -2.31
C GLU A 194 -2.54 10.72 -3.56
N VAL A 195 -3.78 11.02 -3.94
CA VAL A 195 -4.10 11.75 -5.19
C VAL A 195 -3.43 13.13 -5.28
N GLY A 196 -3.05 13.74 -4.16
CA GLY A 196 -2.28 14.99 -4.11
C GLY A 196 -0.90 14.89 -4.78
N ASN A 197 -0.33 13.69 -4.86
CA ASN A 197 0.97 13.41 -5.47
C ASN A 197 0.92 13.23 -6.99
N LEU A 198 -0.26 13.31 -7.62
CA LEU A 198 -0.38 13.19 -9.07
C LEU A 198 0.39 14.30 -9.80
N PRO A 199 1.23 13.96 -10.81
CA PRO A 199 1.84 14.95 -11.66
C PRO A 199 0.79 15.84 -12.35
N TYR A 200 1.07 17.13 -12.51
CA TYR A 200 0.11 18.12 -13.01
C TYR A 200 -0.48 17.75 -14.39
N GLU A 201 0.32 17.14 -15.25
CA GLU A 201 -0.11 16.65 -16.58
C GLU A 201 -1.15 15.53 -16.47
N ILE A 202 -0.94 14.61 -15.52
CA ILE A 202 -1.88 13.51 -15.27
C ILE A 202 -3.20 14.03 -14.70
N GLN A 203 -3.16 15.07 -13.87
CA GLN A 203 -4.36 15.71 -13.35
C GLN A 203 -5.26 16.24 -14.48
N GLN A 204 -4.66 16.84 -15.53
CA GLN A 204 -5.39 17.33 -16.70
C GLN A 204 -6.05 16.18 -17.48
N MET A 205 -5.32 15.10 -17.69
CA MET A 205 -5.84 13.92 -18.40
C MET A 205 -6.93 13.21 -17.57
N LEU A 206 -6.75 13.11 -16.26
CA LEU A 206 -7.75 12.55 -15.35
C LEU A 206 -9.05 13.35 -15.39
N LEU A 207 -8.96 14.69 -15.38
CA LEU A 207 -10.12 15.57 -15.51
C LEU A 207 -10.91 15.26 -16.80
N ARG A 208 -10.19 15.12 -17.94
CA ARG A 208 -10.81 14.77 -19.20
C ARG A 208 -11.55 13.42 -19.13
N VAL A 209 -10.95 12.40 -18.53
CA VAL A 209 -11.60 11.09 -18.35
C VAL A 209 -12.89 11.20 -17.51
N ILE A 210 -12.85 11.98 -16.44
CA ILE A 210 -14.03 12.16 -15.57
C ILE A 210 -15.17 12.85 -16.33
N GLN A 211 -14.84 13.85 -17.17
CA GLN A 211 -15.82 14.69 -17.87
C GLN A 211 -16.34 14.02 -19.16
N GLU A 212 -15.42 13.53 -20.00
CA GLU A 212 -15.74 13.04 -21.35
C GLU A 212 -15.96 11.53 -21.40
N ARG A 213 -15.61 10.79 -20.33
CA ARG A 213 -15.61 9.31 -20.32
C ARG A 213 -14.76 8.70 -21.44
N LYS A 214 -13.68 9.39 -21.80
CA LYS A 214 -12.74 8.98 -22.85
C LYS A 214 -11.32 9.26 -22.41
N TYR A 215 -10.39 8.45 -22.90
CA TYR A 215 -8.95 8.66 -22.77
C TYR A 215 -8.22 8.24 -24.04
N ARG A 216 -6.98 8.68 -24.19
CA ARG A 216 -6.12 8.31 -25.32
C ARG A 216 -4.86 7.64 -24.81
N PRO A 217 -4.57 6.39 -25.22
CA PRO A 217 -3.28 5.77 -24.95
C PRO A 217 -2.12 6.56 -25.60
N VAL A 218 -0.95 6.50 -24.96
CA VAL A 218 0.24 7.22 -25.48
C VAL A 218 0.59 6.69 -26.87
N GLY A 219 0.78 7.62 -27.82
CA GLY A 219 1.06 7.30 -29.23
C GLY A 219 -0.16 6.91 -30.06
N ALA A 220 -1.34 6.66 -29.47
CA ALA A 220 -2.54 6.31 -30.22
C ALA A 220 -3.15 7.55 -30.90
N LYS A 221 -3.80 7.32 -32.07
CA LYS A 221 -4.52 8.36 -32.82
C LYS A 221 -5.97 8.53 -32.36
N GLU A 222 -6.56 7.48 -31.79
CA GLU A 222 -7.99 7.42 -31.44
C GLU A 222 -8.21 7.41 -29.94
N ASP A 223 -9.31 8.02 -29.50
CA ASP A 223 -9.77 7.98 -28.12
C ASP A 223 -10.49 6.65 -27.84
N LYS A 224 -10.30 6.12 -26.62
CA LYS A 224 -11.02 4.96 -26.11
C LYS A 224 -12.09 5.39 -25.10
N ASN A 225 -13.27 4.79 -25.17
CA ASN A 225 -14.31 4.98 -24.16
C ASN A 225 -13.90 4.36 -22.83
N CYS A 226 -14.30 5.02 -21.73
CA CYS A 226 -13.96 4.61 -20.37
C CYS A 226 -15.15 4.82 -19.44
N ASN A 227 -15.65 3.73 -18.86
CA ASN A 227 -16.72 3.77 -17.86
C ASN A 227 -16.17 3.36 -16.51
N VAL A 228 -15.50 4.26 -15.80
CA VAL A 228 -14.87 4.00 -14.52
C VAL A 228 -15.44 4.93 -13.46
N ARG A 229 -15.75 4.38 -12.27
CA ARG A 229 -16.05 5.18 -11.09
C ARG A 229 -14.75 5.54 -10.39
N ILE A 230 -14.58 6.81 -10.03
CA ILE A 230 -13.38 7.29 -9.33
C ILE A 230 -13.65 7.37 -7.82
N VAL A 231 -12.75 6.79 -7.04
CA VAL A 231 -12.64 7.01 -5.60
C VAL A 231 -11.21 7.49 -5.34
N ALA A 232 -11.04 8.66 -4.75
CA ALA A 232 -9.74 9.24 -4.47
C ALA A 232 -9.51 9.36 -2.97
N ALA A 233 -8.26 9.25 -2.53
CA ALA A 233 -7.89 9.44 -1.13
C ALA A 233 -6.64 10.32 -1.01
N THR A 234 -6.56 11.09 0.07
CA THR A 234 -5.38 11.91 0.41
C THR A 234 -5.34 12.21 1.91
N ASN A 235 -4.14 12.45 2.41
CA ASN A 235 -3.88 13.03 3.72
C ASN A 235 -3.55 14.54 3.62
N GLU A 236 -3.38 15.06 2.40
CA GLU A 236 -3.00 16.45 2.13
C GLU A 236 -4.21 17.37 2.05
N ASP A 237 -4.03 18.61 2.44
CA ASP A 237 -4.98 19.70 2.19
C ASP A 237 -4.91 20.11 0.71
N LEU A 238 -5.84 19.57 -0.10
CA LEU A 238 -5.90 19.88 -1.54
C LEU A 238 -6.25 21.34 -1.82
N VAL A 239 -6.93 22.05 -0.91
CA VAL A 239 -7.21 23.48 -1.10
C VAL A 239 -5.92 24.27 -1.04
N LYS A 240 -5.05 23.94 -0.07
CA LYS A 240 -3.71 24.51 0.02
C LYS A 240 -2.85 24.14 -1.19
N ALA A 241 -2.91 22.89 -1.67
CA ALA A 241 -2.20 22.45 -2.86
C ALA A 241 -2.66 23.21 -4.13
N VAL A 242 -3.95 23.59 -4.22
CA VAL A 242 -4.47 24.45 -5.30
C VAL A 242 -3.88 25.86 -5.21
N MET A 243 -3.84 26.47 -4.02
CA MET A 243 -3.24 27.80 -3.82
C MET A 243 -1.76 27.81 -4.19
N GLU A 244 -1.05 26.71 -3.91
CA GLU A 244 0.36 26.49 -4.27
C GLU A 244 0.57 26.09 -5.74
N LYS A 245 -0.49 26.01 -6.55
CA LYS A 245 -0.49 25.58 -7.96
C LYS A 245 0.07 24.18 -8.21
N ARG A 246 0.07 23.31 -7.19
CA ARG A 246 0.44 21.89 -7.30
C ARG A 246 -0.75 21.02 -7.70
N PHE A 247 -1.96 21.46 -7.40
CA PHE A 247 -3.19 20.75 -7.72
C PHE A 247 -4.15 21.65 -8.51
N ARG A 248 -4.91 21.07 -9.45
CA ARG A 248 -5.86 21.82 -10.27
C ARG A 248 -7.20 21.98 -9.52
N GLN A 249 -7.71 23.19 -9.50
CA GLN A 249 -8.99 23.51 -8.87
C GLN A 249 -10.18 22.82 -9.55
N ASP A 250 -10.16 22.74 -10.88
CA ASP A 250 -11.22 22.09 -11.66
C ASP A 250 -11.29 20.57 -11.37
N LEU A 251 -10.15 19.91 -11.22
CA LEU A 251 -10.09 18.51 -10.83
C LEU A 251 -10.60 18.32 -9.40
N LEU A 252 -10.19 19.18 -8.47
CA LEU A 252 -10.64 19.09 -7.08
C LEU A 252 -12.16 19.09 -6.99
N TYR A 253 -12.85 20.00 -7.69
CA TYR A 253 -14.31 20.05 -7.71
C TYR A 253 -14.95 18.77 -8.26
N ARG A 254 -14.30 18.09 -9.22
CA ARG A 254 -14.81 16.84 -9.79
C ARG A 254 -14.54 15.62 -8.93
N LEU A 255 -13.51 15.65 -8.09
CA LEU A 255 -13.21 14.55 -7.17
C LEU A 255 -14.04 14.63 -5.88
N GLN A 256 -14.45 15.82 -5.45
CA GLN A 256 -15.16 16.04 -4.19
C GLN A 256 -16.69 16.12 -4.33
N ASP A 257 -17.29 15.43 -5.34
CA ASP A 257 -18.76 15.32 -5.42
C ASP A 257 -19.35 14.79 -4.11
N PHE A 258 -18.62 13.88 -3.45
CA PHE A 258 -18.96 13.41 -2.12
C PHE A 258 -17.67 13.21 -1.29
N THR A 259 -17.61 13.78 -0.09
CA THR A 259 -16.42 13.71 0.76
C THR A 259 -16.68 12.87 2.01
N ILE A 260 -15.75 11.96 2.33
CA ILE A 260 -15.74 11.19 3.58
C ILE A 260 -14.46 11.52 4.34
N THR A 261 -14.56 12.06 5.55
CA THR A 261 -13.42 12.36 6.40
C THR A 261 -13.25 11.28 7.47
N LEU A 262 -12.07 10.65 7.52
CA LEU A 262 -11.72 9.66 8.52
C LEU A 262 -11.05 10.34 9.70
N PRO A 263 -11.58 10.20 10.92
CA PRO A 263 -10.92 10.71 12.10
C PRO A 263 -9.65 9.90 12.42
N PRO A 264 -8.61 10.52 12.96
CA PRO A 264 -7.45 9.81 13.47
C PRO A 264 -7.82 8.93 14.67
N LEU A 265 -7.04 7.87 14.89
CA LEU A 265 -7.34 6.85 15.90
C LEU A 265 -7.42 7.44 17.32
N ARG A 266 -6.58 8.44 17.62
CA ARG A 266 -6.59 9.17 18.90
C ARG A 266 -7.93 9.87 19.23
N ASN A 267 -8.74 10.17 18.22
CA ASN A 267 -10.07 10.73 18.35
C ASN A 267 -11.18 9.66 18.47
N CYS A 268 -10.81 8.38 18.32
CA CYS A 268 -11.71 7.23 18.40
C CYS A 268 -11.17 6.20 19.39
N ARG A 269 -10.89 6.64 20.63
CA ARG A 269 -10.24 5.79 21.65
C ARG A 269 -11.01 4.50 21.97
N GLU A 270 -12.32 4.53 21.83
CA GLU A 270 -13.20 3.37 21.99
C GLU A 270 -12.94 2.24 20.99
N ASP A 271 -12.36 2.57 19.82
CA ASP A 271 -11.99 1.56 18.81
C ASP A 271 -10.61 0.91 19.06
N ILE A 272 -9.76 1.48 19.93
CA ILE A 272 -8.36 1.03 20.11
C ILE A 272 -8.33 -0.41 20.63
N MET A 273 -9.02 -0.70 21.73
CA MET A 273 -8.98 -2.04 22.32
C MET A 273 -9.60 -3.11 21.41
N PRO A 274 -10.80 -2.90 20.80
CA PRO A 274 -11.34 -3.85 19.85
C PRO A 274 -10.43 -4.10 18.64
N LEU A 275 -9.75 -3.06 18.13
CA LEU A 275 -8.77 -3.21 17.06
C LEU A 275 -7.53 -3.98 17.52
N ALA A 276 -7.02 -3.70 18.72
CA ALA A 276 -5.87 -4.40 19.29
C ALA A 276 -6.16 -5.91 19.47
N GLU A 277 -7.32 -6.27 20.00
CA GLU A 277 -7.74 -7.68 20.12
C GLU A 277 -7.85 -8.35 18.75
N PHE A 278 -8.46 -7.68 17.79
CA PHE A 278 -8.56 -8.18 16.42
C PHE A 278 -7.17 -8.44 15.80
N PHE A 279 -6.24 -7.50 15.93
CA PHE A 279 -4.88 -7.67 15.40
C PHE A 279 -4.09 -8.74 16.16
N ARG A 280 -4.30 -8.88 17.49
CA ARG A 280 -3.72 -9.96 18.28
C ARG A 280 -4.16 -11.33 17.74
N GLU A 281 -5.47 -11.51 17.51
CA GLU A 281 -5.99 -12.76 16.96
C GLU A 281 -5.45 -13.08 15.56
N GLN A 282 -5.34 -12.06 14.70
CA GLN A 282 -4.71 -12.22 13.40
C GLN A 282 -3.23 -12.60 13.52
N SER A 283 -2.49 -11.91 14.41
CA SER A 283 -1.07 -12.17 14.61
C SER A 283 -0.82 -13.56 15.19
N ASN A 284 -1.68 -14.03 16.11
CA ASN A 284 -1.62 -15.40 16.61
C ASN A 284 -1.69 -16.44 15.48
N LYS A 285 -2.61 -16.24 14.51
CA LYS A 285 -2.73 -17.15 13.37
C LYS A 285 -1.53 -17.12 12.42
N ILE A 286 -0.95 -15.93 12.22
CA ILE A 286 0.19 -15.75 11.29
C ILE A 286 1.49 -16.28 11.91
N LEU A 287 1.66 -16.08 13.23
CA LEU A 287 2.90 -16.40 13.96
C LEU A 287 2.85 -17.75 14.70
N ASP A 288 1.74 -18.50 14.56
CA ASP A 288 1.47 -19.74 15.29
C ASP A 288 1.65 -19.60 16.81
N LYS A 289 1.13 -18.50 17.37
CA LYS A 289 1.15 -18.17 18.80
C LYS A 289 -0.25 -18.30 19.40
N THR A 290 -0.32 -18.37 20.74
CA THR A 290 -1.57 -18.52 21.50
C THR A 290 -1.71 -17.48 22.62
N VAL A 291 -1.31 -16.24 22.34
CA VAL A 291 -1.42 -15.12 23.27
C VAL A 291 -2.90 -14.80 23.54
N LYS A 292 -3.31 -14.82 24.82
CA LYS A 292 -4.73 -14.76 25.21
C LYS A 292 -5.30 -13.35 25.25
N GLY A 293 -4.45 -12.34 25.54
CA GLY A 293 -4.94 -10.95 25.65
C GLY A 293 -3.84 -9.99 26.07
N PHE A 294 -4.24 -8.92 26.71
CA PHE A 294 -3.39 -7.85 27.21
C PHE A 294 -3.53 -7.76 28.74
N ASP A 295 -2.47 -7.51 29.44
CA ASP A 295 -2.52 -7.21 30.87
C ASP A 295 -3.07 -5.79 31.14
N SER A 296 -3.17 -5.40 32.41
CA SER A 296 -3.71 -4.09 32.80
C SER A 296 -2.78 -2.92 32.43
N SER A 297 -1.48 -3.13 32.41
CA SER A 297 -0.47 -2.12 32.03
C SER A 297 -0.51 -1.87 30.54
N ALA A 298 -0.47 -2.93 29.74
CA ALA A 298 -0.59 -2.84 28.28
C ALA A 298 -1.89 -2.18 27.83
N LYS A 299 -3.04 -2.49 28.46
CA LYS A 299 -4.32 -1.84 28.14
C LYS A 299 -4.29 -0.32 28.38
N LYS A 300 -3.66 0.12 29.48
CA LYS A 300 -3.49 1.54 29.78
C LYS A 300 -2.56 2.19 28.76
N ALA A 301 -1.42 1.58 28.45
CA ALA A 301 -0.46 2.09 27.49
C ALA A 301 -1.09 2.25 26.09
N LEU A 302 -1.83 1.24 25.62
CA LEU A 302 -2.57 1.31 24.34
C LEU A 302 -3.55 2.47 24.28
N GLN A 303 -4.26 2.76 25.37
CA GLN A 303 -5.25 3.83 25.44
C GLN A 303 -4.65 5.23 25.53
N LEU A 304 -3.47 5.36 26.14
CA LEU A 304 -2.79 6.64 26.33
C LEU A 304 -1.94 7.03 25.11
N HIS A 305 -1.49 6.07 24.32
CA HIS A 305 -0.61 6.32 23.18
C HIS A 305 -1.30 7.18 22.11
N PRO A 306 -0.61 8.18 21.51
CA PRO A 306 -1.19 9.12 20.56
C PRO A 306 -1.50 8.54 19.19
N TRP A 307 -0.92 7.38 18.83
CA TRP A 307 -1.14 6.68 17.55
C TRP A 307 -0.97 7.59 16.33
N SER A 308 0.17 8.23 16.18
CA SER A 308 0.49 9.12 15.06
C SER A 308 0.39 8.41 13.70
N GLY A 309 0.79 7.13 13.64
CA GLY A 309 0.62 6.26 12.47
C GLY A 309 -0.74 5.54 12.42
N ASN A 310 -1.68 5.91 13.29
CA ASN A 310 -3.05 5.43 13.32
C ASN A 310 -3.18 3.89 13.39
N VAL A 311 -4.09 3.29 12.62
CA VAL A 311 -4.37 1.84 12.63
C VAL A 311 -3.19 1.05 12.06
N ARG A 312 -2.39 1.63 11.16
CA ARG A 312 -1.19 0.97 10.60
C ARG A 312 -0.14 0.76 11.70
N GLU A 313 0.11 1.77 12.50
CA GLU A 313 1.03 1.71 13.64
C GLU A 313 0.52 0.72 14.70
N LEU A 314 -0.76 0.82 15.08
CA LEU A 314 -1.38 -0.10 16.03
C LEU A 314 -1.21 -1.56 15.58
N LYS A 315 -1.53 -1.88 14.32
CA LYS A 315 -1.37 -3.22 13.76
C LYS A 315 0.07 -3.71 13.88
N GLN A 316 1.03 -2.89 13.49
CA GLN A 316 2.46 -3.23 13.53
C GLN A 316 2.92 -3.48 14.96
N LYS A 317 2.59 -2.60 15.90
CA LYS A 317 2.95 -2.73 17.33
C LYS A 317 2.36 -3.98 17.96
N ILE A 318 1.09 -4.30 17.69
CA ILE A 318 0.45 -5.51 18.19
C ILE A 318 1.11 -6.77 17.59
N GLN A 319 1.44 -6.78 16.32
CA GLN A 319 2.11 -7.90 15.68
C GLN A 319 3.49 -8.16 16.32
N THR A 320 4.27 -7.11 16.55
CA THR A 320 5.56 -7.20 17.24
C THR A 320 5.37 -7.69 18.68
N ALA A 321 4.40 -7.15 19.43
CA ALA A 321 4.13 -7.55 20.79
C ALA A 321 3.72 -9.03 20.90
N VAL A 322 2.92 -9.56 19.98
CA VAL A 322 2.58 -10.99 19.92
C VAL A 322 3.83 -11.83 19.66
N LEU A 323 4.76 -11.37 18.80
CA LEU A 323 6.01 -12.07 18.53
C LEU A 323 6.92 -12.12 19.77
N LEU A 324 7.07 -11.00 20.49
CA LEU A 324 7.94 -10.87 21.66
C LEU A 324 7.35 -11.50 22.91
N CYS A 325 6.02 -11.59 23.01
CA CYS A 325 5.35 -12.13 24.19
C CYS A 325 5.77 -13.57 24.49
N GLU A 326 6.40 -13.79 25.66
CA GLU A 326 6.77 -15.10 26.20
C GLU A 326 5.68 -15.70 27.07
N GLY A 327 4.78 -14.86 27.59
CA GLY A 327 3.70 -15.24 28.49
C GLY A 327 2.36 -15.49 27.79
N ASN A 328 1.28 -15.56 28.60
CA ASN A 328 -0.08 -15.70 28.08
C ASN A 328 -0.70 -14.36 27.68
N ASN A 329 -0.23 -13.23 28.21
CA ASN A 329 -0.75 -11.89 27.96
C ASN A 329 0.38 -10.95 27.59
N ILE A 330 0.11 -10.05 26.66
CA ILE A 330 1.00 -8.97 26.25
C ILE A 330 1.11 -7.97 27.40
N THR A 331 2.33 -7.61 27.74
CA THR A 331 2.68 -6.59 28.75
C THR A 331 2.97 -5.25 28.07
N GLU A 332 3.14 -4.19 28.87
CA GLU A 332 3.56 -2.88 28.35
C GLU A 332 4.95 -2.93 27.71
N ASP A 333 5.86 -3.73 28.27
CA ASP A 333 7.21 -3.91 27.76
C ASP A 333 7.20 -4.59 26.37
N ASP A 334 6.32 -5.57 26.14
CA ASP A 334 6.17 -6.25 24.86
C ASP A 334 5.67 -5.29 23.75
N LEU A 335 4.90 -4.27 24.11
CA LEU A 335 4.37 -3.28 23.16
C LEU A 335 5.45 -2.32 22.63
N GLU A 336 6.55 -2.15 23.36
CA GLU A 336 7.61 -1.19 23.01
C GLU A 336 7.03 0.19 22.60
N LEU A 337 6.01 0.65 23.33
CA LEU A 337 5.40 1.97 23.11
C LEU A 337 6.27 3.03 23.77
N TYR A 338 7.24 3.54 23.04
CA TYR A 338 7.94 4.74 23.45
C TYR A 338 7.01 5.92 23.21
N ILE A 339 6.40 6.44 24.28
CA ILE A 339 5.81 7.77 24.23
C ILE A 339 7.02 8.70 24.07
N GLU A 340 7.20 9.28 22.91
CA GLU A 340 7.98 10.49 22.77
C GLU A 340 7.25 11.55 23.63
N GLN A 341 7.55 11.54 24.92
CA GLN A 341 7.16 12.64 25.81
C GLN A 341 7.85 13.87 25.23
N ASP A 342 7.05 14.72 24.58
CA ASP A 342 7.45 16.04 24.12
C ASP A 342 8.92 16.12 23.61
N ALA A 343 9.22 15.36 22.57
CA ALA A 343 10.12 15.88 21.60
C ALA A 343 9.34 16.99 20.85
N SER A 344 9.19 18.15 21.49
CA SER A 344 9.26 19.37 20.71
C SER A 344 10.33 19.12 19.68
N PRO A 345 10.09 19.23 18.36
CA PRO A 345 11.15 19.05 17.39
C PRO A 345 12.27 19.94 17.91
N ILE A 346 13.33 19.31 18.41
CA ILE A 346 14.57 20.04 18.66
C ILE A 346 14.97 20.39 17.23
N CYS A 347 14.42 21.51 16.81
CA CYS A 347 14.84 22.19 15.61
C CYS A 347 16.31 22.46 15.89
N TYR A 348 17.18 21.63 15.34
CA TYR A 348 18.59 21.93 15.24
C TYR A 348 18.72 23.11 14.27
N SER A 349 18.16 24.23 14.66
CA SER A 349 18.58 25.51 14.15
C SER A 349 20.03 25.67 14.62
N LEU A 350 20.95 25.49 13.71
CA LEU A 350 22.38 25.73 13.86
C LEU A 350 22.72 27.20 14.25
N LYS A 351 21.79 27.97 14.85
CA LYS A 351 21.89 29.42 15.00
C LYS A 351 21.59 29.99 16.38
N ASP A 352 21.37 29.19 17.42
CA ASP A 352 21.20 29.77 18.75
C ASP A 352 22.27 29.27 19.73
N VAL A 353 23.47 29.76 19.51
CA VAL A 353 24.67 29.53 20.34
C VAL A 353 24.42 29.84 21.83
N GLN A 354 23.54 30.79 22.12
CA GLN A 354 23.22 31.15 23.51
C GLN A 354 22.32 30.09 24.19
N GLN A 355 21.35 29.54 23.50
CA GLN A 355 20.49 28.50 24.07
C GLN A 355 21.27 27.17 24.26
N GLU A 356 22.14 26.82 23.35
CA GLU A 356 22.99 25.63 23.48
C GLU A 356 23.96 25.75 24.66
N LYS A 357 24.58 26.91 24.84
CA LYS A 357 25.44 27.22 25.98
C LYS A 357 24.70 27.12 27.32
N GLU A 358 23.49 27.65 27.39
CA GLU A 358 22.65 27.60 28.59
C GLU A 358 22.23 26.18 28.96
N ARG A 359 21.84 25.35 27.98
CA ARG A 359 21.50 23.93 28.19
C ARG A 359 22.69 23.11 28.70
N ILE A 360 23.88 23.36 28.17
CA ILE A 360 25.10 22.69 28.65
C ILE A 360 25.39 23.11 30.11
N ARG A 361 25.18 24.38 30.44
CA ARG A 361 25.39 24.90 31.82
C ARG A 361 24.41 24.25 32.79
N GLN A 362 23.12 24.23 32.46
CA GLN A 362 22.08 23.62 33.29
C GLN A 362 22.31 22.10 33.48
N ALA A 363 22.70 21.37 32.43
CA ALA A 363 23.02 19.96 32.55
C ALA A 363 24.24 19.70 33.45
N LEU A 364 25.25 20.54 33.40
CA LEU A 364 26.41 20.46 34.30
C LEU A 364 26.03 20.78 35.74
N GLU A 365 25.19 21.77 36.00
CA GLU A 365 24.67 22.13 37.32
C GLU A 365 23.82 21.00 37.91
N GLN A 366 22.88 20.44 37.13
CA GLN A 366 22.04 19.30 37.56
C GLN A 366 22.87 18.05 37.89
N CYS A 367 23.99 17.87 37.23
CA CYS A 367 24.88 16.72 37.44
C CYS A 367 26.03 17.02 38.44
N GLY A 368 25.96 18.13 39.16
CA GLY A 368 27.00 18.51 40.15
C GLY A 368 28.42 18.64 39.55
N GLY A 369 28.52 19.11 38.31
CA GLY A 369 29.78 19.23 37.56
C GLY A 369 30.29 17.92 36.92
N ASN A 370 29.60 16.82 37.06
CA ASN A 370 30.01 15.54 36.47
C ASN A 370 29.78 15.50 34.95
N LYS A 371 30.84 15.77 34.20
CA LYS A 371 30.82 15.85 32.71
C LYS A 371 30.36 14.55 32.04
N LYS A 372 30.59 13.39 32.68
CA LYS A 372 30.14 12.08 32.16
C LYS A 372 28.61 11.97 32.23
N SER A 373 28.05 12.37 33.37
CA SER A 373 26.59 12.34 33.60
C SER A 373 25.90 13.42 32.77
N ALA A 374 26.48 14.62 32.65
CA ALA A 374 25.95 15.68 31.80
C ALA A 374 25.90 15.32 30.31
N ALA A 375 26.96 14.66 29.78
CA ALA A 375 26.96 14.15 28.40
C ALA A 375 25.82 13.11 28.16
N LYS A 376 25.60 12.23 29.16
CA LYS A 376 24.54 11.26 29.11
C LYS A 376 23.14 11.90 29.18
N LEU A 377 22.99 12.93 30.03
CA LEU A 377 21.75 13.70 30.16
C LEU A 377 21.41 14.45 28.87
N LEU A 378 22.42 15.04 28.22
CA LEU A 378 22.30 15.76 26.95
C LEU A 378 22.24 14.82 25.72
N LYS A 379 22.38 13.51 25.92
CA LYS A 379 22.41 12.46 24.85
C LYS A 379 23.49 12.74 23.77
N ILE A 380 24.62 13.30 24.15
CA ILE A 380 25.78 13.59 23.27
C ILE A 380 27.02 12.83 23.70
N GLY A 381 27.95 12.64 22.75
CA GLY A 381 29.24 12.03 23.06
C GLY A 381 30.08 12.91 24.00
N ARG A 382 30.91 12.30 24.86
CA ARG A 382 31.81 13.06 25.76
C ARG A 382 32.72 14.01 25.00
N THR A 383 33.29 13.52 23.90
CA THR A 383 34.17 14.32 23.03
C THR A 383 33.44 15.55 22.48
N THR A 384 32.19 15.40 22.08
CA THR A 384 31.32 16.49 21.60
C THR A 384 31.05 17.50 22.75
N LEU A 385 30.72 17.02 23.96
CA LEU A 385 30.51 17.90 25.10
C LEU A 385 31.78 18.72 25.45
N TYR A 386 32.93 18.05 25.47
CA TYR A 386 34.22 18.76 25.75
C TYR A 386 34.55 19.79 24.67
N ALA A 387 34.33 19.47 23.39
CA ALA A 387 34.55 20.42 22.30
C ALA A 387 33.63 21.64 22.44
N LYS A 388 32.34 21.44 22.73
CA LYS A 388 31.37 22.53 22.91
C LYS A 388 31.61 23.34 24.21
N MET A 389 32.02 22.70 25.30
CA MET A 389 32.41 23.40 26.49
C MET A 389 33.62 24.32 26.24
N LYS A 390 34.62 23.87 25.48
CA LYS A 390 35.77 24.67 25.09
C LYS A 390 35.36 25.81 24.16
N GLU A 391 34.48 25.56 23.20
CA GLU A 391 33.96 26.56 22.26
C GLU A 391 33.19 27.69 23.00
N TYR A 392 32.40 27.32 24.03
CA TYR A 392 31.55 28.27 24.77
C TYR A 392 32.17 28.82 26.04
N GLY A 393 33.43 28.47 26.35
CA GLY A 393 34.14 28.96 27.53
C GLY A 393 33.53 28.48 28.85
N LEU A 394 32.96 27.25 28.86
CA LEU A 394 32.40 26.60 30.06
C LEU A 394 33.46 25.64 30.63
N ASN A 395 34.02 25.94 31.79
CA ASN A 395 35.04 25.12 32.49
C ASN A 395 34.41 24.02 33.35
#